data_5143e123ade8a8fbe25417a009649f80
#
_entry.id   5143e123ade8a8fbe25417a009649f80
#
_cell.length_a   1.000
_cell.length_b   1.000
_cell.length_c   1.000
_cell.angle_alpha   90.00
_cell.angle_beta   90.00
_cell.angle_gamma   90.00
#
_symmetry.space_group_name_H-M   'P 1'
#
loop_
_entity.id
_entity.type
_entity.pdbx_description
1 polymer ?
#
loop_
_entity_poly.entity_id
_entity_poly.type
_entity_poly.pdbx_seq_one_letter_code
_entity_poly.pdbx_strand_id
1 'polypeptide(L)' 'MTDTTHLEEQIAHLTRLVEDLSDVVARQDRTIDTAMRRIEMLMQREAAREADAGGTIPLGDQRPPHW' A
#
# COMPACT_ATOMS: atom_id res chain seq x y z
N MET A 1 36.19 -30.18 13.48
CA MET A 1 35.95 -29.22 14.55
C MET A 1 35.85 -27.83 13.99
N THR A 2 36.89 -27.40 13.28
CA THR A 2 36.92 -26.09 12.66
C THR A 2 35.75 -25.94 11.67
N ASP A 3 35.44 -27.01 10.94
CA ASP A 3 34.35 -26.97 9.97
C ASP A 3 33.00 -26.77 10.66
N THR A 4 32.78 -27.43 11.79
CA THR A 4 31.53 -27.29 12.52
C THR A 4 31.38 -25.88 13.06
N THR A 5 32.45 -25.31 13.61
CA THR A 5 32.42 -23.95 14.12
C THR A 5 32.12 -22.96 12.99
N HIS A 6 32.76 -23.17 11.85
CA HIS A 6 32.54 -22.30 10.69
C HIS A 6 31.10 -22.39 10.21
N LEU A 7 30.56 -23.59 10.15
CA LEU A 7 29.15 -23.77 9.73
C LEU A 7 28.20 -23.14 10.74
N GLU A 8 28.50 -23.28 12.02
CA GLU A 8 27.67 -22.66 13.05
C GLU A 8 27.67 -21.15 12.92
N GLU A 9 28.84 -20.57 12.63
CA GLU A 9 28.93 -19.12 12.41
C GLU A 9 28.15 -18.70 11.20
N GLN A 10 28.20 -19.48 10.13
CA GLN A 10 27.44 -19.17 8.93
C GLN A 10 25.95 -19.25 9.19
N ILE A 11 25.51 -20.26 9.92
CA ILE A 11 24.10 -20.38 10.27
C ILE A 11 23.64 -19.19 11.10
N ALA A 12 24.44 -18.79 12.08
CA ALA A 12 24.12 -17.65 12.90
C ALA A 12 24.01 -16.38 12.06
N HIS A 13 24.94 -16.21 11.14
CA HIS A 13 24.94 -15.06 10.24
C HIS A 13 23.68 -15.04 9.38
N LEU A 14 23.35 -16.17 8.77
CA LEU A 14 22.17 -16.26 7.91
C LEU A 14 20.90 -16.09 8.70
N THR A 15 20.85 -16.63 9.90
CA THR A 15 19.69 -16.44 10.77
C THR A 15 19.46 -14.97 11.05
N ARG A 16 20.55 -14.24 11.33
CA ARG A 16 20.44 -12.81 11.59
C ARG A 16 19.96 -12.06 10.36
N LEU A 17 20.47 -12.44 9.18
CA LEU A 17 20.03 -11.82 7.95
C LEU A 17 18.54 -12.05 7.70
N VAL A 18 18.08 -13.27 7.94
CA VAL A 18 16.66 -13.58 7.77
C VAL A 18 15.81 -12.76 8.73
N GLU A 19 16.26 -12.64 9.98
CA GLU A 19 15.53 -11.84 10.96
C GLU A 19 15.46 -10.37 10.55
N ASP A 20 16.59 -9.84 10.05
CA ASP A 20 16.63 -8.46 9.60
C ASP A 20 15.70 -8.25 8.40
N LEU A 21 15.71 -9.19 7.47
CA LEU A 21 14.83 -9.10 6.30
C LEU A 21 13.37 -9.20 6.71
N SER A 22 13.06 -10.06 7.68
CA SER A 22 11.69 -10.16 8.18
C SER A 22 11.23 -8.84 8.77
N ASP A 23 12.12 -8.14 9.48
CA ASP A 23 11.80 -6.83 10.05
C ASP A 23 11.55 -5.81 8.94
N VAL A 24 12.37 -5.85 7.89
CA VAL A 24 12.20 -4.94 6.75
C VAL A 24 10.85 -5.20 6.08
N VAL A 25 10.53 -6.46 5.83
CA VAL A 25 9.26 -6.82 5.19
C VAL A 25 8.09 -6.35 6.04
N ALA A 26 8.17 -6.54 7.35
CA ALA A 26 7.09 -6.10 8.25
C ALA A 26 6.90 -4.59 8.18
N ARG A 27 7.99 -3.83 8.14
CA ARG A 27 7.90 -2.37 8.03
C ARG A 27 7.31 -1.96 6.68
N GLN A 28 7.73 -2.63 5.61
CA GLN A 28 7.20 -2.33 4.28
C GLN A 28 5.72 -2.65 4.20
N ASP A 29 5.29 -3.75 4.79
CA ASP A 29 3.87 -4.10 4.82
C ASP A 29 3.06 -3.02 5.51
N ARG A 30 3.56 -2.49 6.63
CA ARG A 30 2.85 -1.42 7.34
C ARG A 30 2.78 -0.16 6.51
N THR A 31 3.86 0.17 5.80
CA THR A 31 3.89 1.35 4.93
C THR A 31 2.89 1.20 3.79
N ILE A 32 2.87 0.03 3.16
CA ILE A 32 1.94 -0.25 2.07
C ILE A 32 0.51 -0.17 2.58
N ASP A 33 0.24 -0.76 3.73
CA ASP A 33 -1.07 -0.75 4.33
C ASP A 33 -1.57 0.67 4.57
N THR A 34 -0.69 1.51 5.13
CA THR A 34 -1.03 2.91 5.37
C THR A 34 -1.29 3.64 4.07
N ALA A 35 -0.45 3.41 3.06
CA ALA A 35 -0.62 4.05 1.76
C ALA A 35 -1.92 3.63 1.11
N MET A 36 -2.25 2.35 1.19
CA MET A 36 -3.49 1.84 0.59
C MET A 36 -4.71 2.45 1.27
N ARG A 37 -4.69 2.59 2.59
CA ARG A 37 -5.81 3.22 3.30
C ARG A 37 -5.96 4.67 2.90
N ARG A 38 -4.86 5.39 2.73
CA ARG A 38 -4.91 6.79 2.30
C ARG A 38 -5.43 6.92 0.88
N ILE A 39 -5.00 6.03 0.00
CA ILE A 39 -5.48 6.02 -1.37
C ILE A 39 -6.99 5.79 -1.38
N GLU A 40 -7.45 4.83 -0.61
CA GLU A 40 -8.88 4.52 -0.55
C GLU A 40 -9.67 5.72 -0.06
N MET A 41 -9.18 6.39 0.99
CA MET A 41 -9.85 7.58 1.49
C MET A 41 -9.89 8.69 0.45
N LEU A 42 -8.79 8.89 -0.27
CA LEU A 42 -8.75 9.89 -1.33
C LEU A 42 -9.70 9.54 -2.46
N MET A 43 -9.76 8.27 -2.82
CA MET A 43 -10.68 7.83 -3.87
C MET A 43 -12.13 8.02 -3.45
N GLN A 44 -12.45 7.75 -2.20
CA GLN A 44 -13.81 7.96 -1.70
C GLN A 44 -14.17 9.43 -1.70
N ARG A 45 -13.22 10.30 -1.31
CA ARG A 45 -13.46 11.74 -1.33
C ARG A 45 -13.63 12.24 -2.76
N GLU A 46 -12.84 11.72 -3.68
CA GLU A 46 -12.96 12.11 -5.07
C GLU A 46 -14.28 11.64 -5.66
N ALA A 47 -14.69 10.41 -5.33
CA ALA A 47 -15.98 9.89 -5.78
C ALA A 47 -17.13 10.74 -5.25
N ALA A 48 -17.04 11.13 -3.98
CA ALA A 48 -18.08 11.99 -3.39
C ALA A 48 -18.12 13.35 -4.09
N ARG A 49 -16.96 13.90 -4.39
CA ARG A 49 -16.89 15.18 -5.08
C ARG A 49 -17.45 15.09 -6.50
N GLU A 50 -17.14 14.00 -7.18
CA GLU A 50 -17.67 13.78 -8.53
C GLU A 50 -19.18 13.60 -8.49
N ALA A 51 -19.68 12.90 -7.50
CA ALA A 51 -21.13 12.72 -7.35
C ALA A 51 -21.82 14.05 -7.09
N ASP A 52 -21.23 14.90 -6.24
CA ASP A 52 -21.79 16.21 -5.98
C ASP A 52 -21.76 17.06 -7.24
N ALA A 53 -20.66 17.06 -7.95
CA ALA A 53 -20.55 17.82 -9.21
C ALA A 53 -21.52 17.26 -10.25
N GLY A 54 -21.61 15.95 -10.36
CA GLY A 54 -22.55 15.34 -11.27
C GLY A 54 -23.99 15.65 -10.91
N GLY A 55 -24.29 15.68 -9.62
CA GLY A 55 -25.62 16.02 -9.14
C GLY A 55 -26.03 17.44 -9.45
N THR A 56 -25.08 18.34 -9.52
CA THR A 56 -25.36 19.73 -9.84
C THR A 56 -25.43 19.98 -11.34
N ILE A 57 -24.73 19.22 -12.11
CA ILE A 57 -24.67 19.44 -13.53
C ILE A 57 -25.90 18.96 -14.25
N PRO A 58 -26.77 18.28 -14.17
CA PRO A 58 -27.76 17.63 -14.88
C PRO A 58 -28.70 18.03 -15.68
N LEU A 59 -28.06 18.09 -15.50
CA LEU A 59 -28.54 18.04 -16.06
C LEU A 59 -28.73 18.19 -16.76
N GLY A 60 -28.44 18.15 -17.16
CA GLY A 60 -28.58 18.20 -17.75
C GLY A 60 -28.47 18.44 -18.29
N ASP A 61 -28.26 18.09 -18.43
CA ASP A 61 -28.24 18.01 -18.92
C ASP A 61 -28.24 18.14 -19.30
N GLN A 62 -28.14 18.17 -19.14
CA GLN A 62 -28.24 17.76 -19.50
C GLN A 62 -28.38 17.83 -20.01
N ARG A 63 -28.53 18.01 -20.61
CA ARG A 63 -28.76 17.76 -21.37
C ARG A 63 -28.91 18.07 -21.98
N PRO A 64 -29.13 18.47 -22.35
CA PRO A 64 -29.21 18.60 -23.11
C PRO A 64 -29.42 18.92 -23.79
N PRO A 65 -29.34 19.03 -24.04
CA PRO A 65 -29.55 19.15 -24.87
C PRO A 65 -29.45 19.48 -25.54
N HIS A 66 -29.07 19.72 -25.93
CA HIS A 66 -28.88 20.00 -26.57
C HIS A 66 -28.20 19.78 -26.87
N TRP A 67 -27.72 19.56 -26.55
CA TRP A 67 -26.88 18.97 -26.57
C TRP A 67 -26.70 18.12 -27.11
#